data_5867c2128d3e209f880c49fd14401bfa
#
_entry.id   5867c2128d3e209f880c49fd14401bfa
#
_cell.length_a   1.000
_cell.length_b   1.000
_cell.length_c   1.000
_cell.angle_alpha   90.00
_cell.angle_beta   90.00
_cell.angle_gamma   90.00
#
_symmetry.space_group_name_H-M   'P 1'
#
loop_
_entity.id
_entity.type
_entity.pdbx_description
1 polymer ?
#
loop_
_entity_poly.entity_id
_entity_poly.type
_entity_poly.pdbx_seq_one_letter_code
_entity_poly.pdbx_strand_id
1 'polypeptide(L)'
;VDGTAHAVTSPLATWFPDPAALACFRRRHLGRRPVRLAPGDRTWQALAPGFDEARRLAASGLPFHDVADRRYARSGDRRTLRRALAQGATVYLPQVHQVLPRLMRLMVALRAAFLGPFREEASFLFLVEGRGRVGMGLHHDGDVDAFWVQLAGRRTVTIGPRVQPGRSRDIDDREVRRGRRGWWTGDLVPGTLFYLPPYTPHAVVCHGRSLALSITWRSRRQRPARPEALAAALTDWDVASGRARPRPRPHRGRLWTQIPAVSGPVDRSRRRFPLWTPNGVLWLPAAARPLARALATMPSLTRADVRHHGEALGLLLAHGILGDEDLPLCIVPDDPGALDGWRFA
;
A
#
# COMPACT_ATOMS: atom_id res chain seq x y z
N VAL A 1 39.37 8.03 -4.28
CA VAL A 1 38.41 7.49 -3.31
C VAL A 1 37.13 7.24 -4.08
N ASP A 2 36.95 5.98 -4.56
CA ASP A 2 35.84 5.56 -5.39
C ASP A 2 34.54 5.63 -4.59
N GLY A 3 33.79 6.66 -4.85
CA GLY A 3 32.41 6.80 -4.41
C GLY A 3 31.48 6.00 -5.33
N THR A 4 31.45 4.68 -5.20
CA THR A 4 30.36 3.88 -5.75
C THR A 4 29.07 4.26 -5.06
N ALA A 5 28.37 5.25 -5.61
CA ALA A 5 26.98 5.49 -5.28
C ALA A 5 26.22 4.18 -5.53
N HIS A 6 25.89 3.44 -4.48
CA HIS A 6 24.97 2.32 -4.58
C HIS A 6 23.68 2.87 -5.18
N ALA A 7 23.46 2.61 -6.47
CA ALA A 7 22.20 2.88 -7.11
C ALA A 7 21.15 2.12 -6.30
N VAL A 8 20.30 2.83 -5.58
CA VAL A 8 19.19 2.21 -4.85
C VAL A 8 18.31 1.54 -5.89
N THR A 9 18.43 0.25 -5.98
CA THR A 9 17.65 -0.58 -6.91
C THR A 9 16.17 -0.32 -6.61
N SER A 10 15.39 -0.05 -7.64
CA SER A 10 13.94 0.15 -7.49
C SER A 10 13.34 -1.03 -6.75
N PRO A 11 12.45 -0.81 -5.74
CA PRO A 11 11.74 -1.90 -5.09
C PRO A 11 11.01 -2.85 -6.04
N LEU A 12 10.77 -2.41 -7.27
CA LEU A 12 10.08 -3.18 -8.31
C LEU A 12 11.03 -4.05 -9.15
N ALA A 13 12.35 -3.87 -9.05
CA ALA A 13 13.32 -4.54 -9.92
C ALA A 13 13.24 -6.07 -9.84
N THR A 14 12.88 -6.62 -8.68
CA THR A 14 12.70 -8.07 -8.51
C THR A 14 11.60 -8.67 -9.41
N TRP A 15 10.59 -7.88 -9.82
CA TRP A 15 9.51 -8.34 -10.71
C TRP A 15 9.55 -7.68 -12.09
N PHE A 16 10.17 -6.53 -12.20
CA PHE A 16 10.28 -5.73 -13.42
C PHE A 16 11.74 -5.33 -13.60
N PRO A 17 12.57 -6.23 -14.14
CA PRO A 17 14.02 -6.04 -14.18
C PRO A 17 14.44 -4.85 -15.05
N ASP A 18 13.60 -4.45 -15.99
CA ASP A 18 13.90 -3.39 -16.95
C ASP A 18 12.66 -2.57 -17.35
N PRO A 19 12.85 -1.42 -18.01
CA PRO A 19 11.75 -0.59 -18.51
C PRO A 19 10.82 -1.29 -19.52
N ALA A 20 11.30 -2.28 -20.26
CA ALA A 20 10.50 -3.01 -21.25
C ALA A 20 9.49 -3.92 -20.53
N ALA A 21 9.88 -4.57 -19.44
CA ALA A 21 9.00 -5.35 -18.58
C ALA A 21 7.88 -4.47 -17.98
N LEU A 22 8.21 -3.28 -17.48
CA LEU A 22 7.22 -2.29 -17.01
C LEU A 22 6.27 -1.87 -18.12
N ALA A 23 6.78 -1.55 -19.29
CA ALA A 23 5.96 -1.16 -20.45
C ALA A 23 5.06 -2.31 -20.94
N CYS A 24 5.58 -3.53 -20.94
CA CYS A 24 4.81 -4.73 -21.27
C CYS A 24 3.64 -4.93 -20.30
N PHE A 25 3.90 -4.84 -18.99
CA PHE A 25 2.86 -4.94 -17.98
C PHE A 25 1.76 -3.87 -18.16
N ARG A 26 2.14 -2.59 -18.35
CA ARG A 26 1.18 -1.51 -18.62
C ARG A 26 0.28 -1.79 -19.81
N ARG A 27 0.85 -2.28 -20.91
CA ARG A 27 0.07 -2.55 -22.13
C ARG A 27 -0.84 -3.76 -22.03
N ARG A 28 -0.37 -4.86 -21.41
CA ARG A 28 -1.06 -6.15 -21.45
C ARG A 28 -1.93 -6.44 -20.24
N HIS A 29 -1.56 -5.91 -19.07
CA HIS A 29 -2.17 -6.33 -17.80
C HIS A 29 -2.89 -5.22 -17.06
N LEU A 30 -2.28 -4.02 -16.97
CA LEU A 30 -2.84 -2.94 -16.15
C LEU A 30 -4.27 -2.58 -16.58
N GLY A 31 -5.24 -2.70 -15.63
CA GLY A 31 -6.66 -2.49 -15.86
C GLY A 31 -7.34 -3.55 -16.77
N ARG A 32 -6.64 -4.60 -17.19
CA ARG A 32 -7.11 -5.52 -18.24
C ARG A 32 -7.15 -6.98 -17.83
N ARG A 33 -6.03 -7.54 -17.39
CA ARG A 33 -5.88 -8.98 -17.16
C ARG A 33 -5.06 -9.26 -15.92
N PRO A 34 -5.44 -10.22 -15.09
CA PRO A 34 -4.62 -10.69 -13.99
C PRO A 34 -3.30 -11.27 -14.52
N VAL A 35 -2.26 -11.17 -13.70
CA VAL A 35 -0.97 -11.79 -14.00
C VAL A 35 -0.24 -12.16 -12.72
N ARG A 36 0.44 -13.28 -12.76
CA ARG A 36 1.36 -13.76 -11.74
C ARG A 36 2.80 -13.53 -12.23
N LEU A 37 3.59 -12.82 -11.44
CA LEU A 37 4.99 -12.55 -11.70
C LEU A 37 5.83 -13.25 -10.64
N ALA A 38 6.74 -14.11 -11.08
CA ALA A 38 7.75 -14.69 -10.20
C ALA A 38 8.81 -13.63 -9.89
N PRO A 39 9.42 -13.64 -8.70
CA PRO A 39 10.55 -12.77 -8.42
C PRO A 39 11.79 -13.24 -9.20
N GLY A 40 12.54 -12.30 -9.76
CA GLY A 40 13.82 -12.58 -10.41
C GLY A 40 14.96 -12.85 -9.42
N ASP A 41 14.80 -12.39 -8.20
CA ASP A 41 15.78 -12.50 -7.12
C ASP A 41 15.10 -12.55 -5.74
N ARG A 42 15.89 -12.44 -4.67
CA ARG A 42 15.37 -12.41 -3.29
C ARG A 42 15.28 -11.02 -2.67
N THR A 43 15.50 -9.95 -3.41
CA THR A 43 15.48 -8.57 -2.88
C THR A 43 14.12 -8.17 -2.34
N TRP A 44 13.03 -8.80 -2.81
CA TRP A 44 11.69 -8.62 -2.25
C TRP A 44 11.61 -8.92 -0.75
N GLN A 45 12.50 -9.79 -0.21
CA GLN A 45 12.50 -10.12 1.22
C GLN A 45 12.81 -8.90 2.10
N ALA A 46 13.60 -7.96 1.61
CA ALA A 46 13.89 -6.72 2.31
C ALA A 46 12.70 -5.75 2.33
N LEU A 47 11.72 -5.94 1.45
CA LEU A 47 10.54 -5.08 1.36
C LEU A 47 9.42 -5.50 2.32
N ALA A 48 9.48 -6.69 2.87
CA ALA A 48 8.36 -7.32 3.53
C ALA A 48 8.65 -7.64 5.01
N PRO A 49 7.65 -7.54 5.90
CA PRO A 49 7.78 -8.07 7.24
C PRO A 49 7.84 -9.60 7.19
N GLY A 50 8.62 -10.18 8.11
CA GLY A 50 8.51 -11.60 8.42
C GLY A 50 7.21 -11.89 9.20
N PHE A 51 6.84 -13.17 9.30
CA PHE A 51 5.60 -13.56 9.98
C PHE A 51 5.57 -13.11 11.45
N ASP A 52 6.67 -13.27 12.17
CA ASP A 52 6.73 -12.89 13.59
C ASP A 52 6.71 -11.37 13.78
N GLU A 53 7.26 -10.61 12.86
CA GLU A 53 7.13 -9.15 12.86
C GLU A 53 5.68 -8.72 12.61
N ALA A 54 5.02 -9.30 11.61
CA ALA A 54 3.61 -9.06 11.33
C ALA A 54 2.71 -9.39 12.52
N ARG A 55 3.01 -10.48 13.22
CA ARG A 55 2.30 -10.89 14.44
C ARG A 55 2.53 -9.91 15.60
N ARG A 56 3.76 -9.44 15.81
CA ARG A 56 4.05 -8.40 16.80
C ARG A 56 3.33 -7.10 16.45
N LEU A 57 3.32 -6.72 15.20
CA LEU A 57 2.60 -5.54 14.73
C LEU A 57 1.10 -5.65 15.01
N ALA A 58 0.48 -6.79 14.70
CA ALA A 58 -0.93 -7.03 15.03
C ALA A 58 -1.19 -7.00 16.55
N ALA A 59 -0.22 -7.45 17.36
CA ALA A 59 -0.32 -7.44 18.81
C ALA A 59 0.01 -6.10 19.47
N SER A 60 0.42 -5.09 18.71
CA SER A 60 0.83 -3.76 19.23
C SER A 60 -0.32 -2.83 19.54
N GLY A 61 -1.58 -3.27 19.38
CA GLY A 61 -2.77 -2.44 19.60
C GLY A 61 -3.25 -1.69 18.38
N LEU A 62 -2.61 -1.90 17.20
CA LEU A 62 -3.15 -1.39 15.95
C LEU A 62 -4.51 -2.01 15.66
N PRO A 63 -5.44 -1.26 15.06
CA PRO A 63 -6.69 -1.82 14.58
C PRO A 63 -6.42 -2.97 13.61
N PHE A 64 -7.11 -4.07 13.78
CA PHE A 64 -7.12 -5.17 12.83
C PHE A 64 -8.54 -5.62 12.58
N HIS A 65 -8.72 -6.31 11.47
CA HIS A 65 -9.95 -7.02 11.17
C HIS A 65 -9.66 -8.50 11.15
N ASP A 66 -10.61 -9.29 11.61
CA ASP A 66 -10.61 -10.73 11.38
C ASP A 66 -11.81 -11.13 10.54
N VAL A 67 -11.59 -12.10 9.69
CA VAL A 67 -12.63 -12.67 8.84
C VAL A 67 -12.59 -14.19 8.86
N ALA A 68 -13.73 -14.75 9.14
CA ALA A 68 -13.96 -16.18 9.07
C ALA A 68 -15.39 -16.43 8.56
N ASP A 69 -15.53 -17.34 7.60
CA ASP A 69 -16.82 -17.72 7.02
C ASP A 69 -17.64 -16.49 6.57
N ARG A 70 -16.98 -15.54 5.86
CA ARG A 70 -17.55 -14.28 5.36
C ARG A 70 -18.02 -13.29 6.45
N ARG A 71 -17.73 -13.56 7.71
CA ARG A 71 -18.07 -12.66 8.82
C ARG A 71 -16.86 -11.84 9.21
N TYR A 72 -17.06 -10.54 9.28
CA TYR A 72 -16.02 -9.55 9.59
C TYR A 72 -16.20 -9.02 11.01
N ALA A 73 -15.11 -8.91 11.74
CA ALA A 73 -15.04 -8.19 13.00
C ALA A 73 -13.83 -7.25 13.00
N ARG A 74 -13.96 -6.12 13.69
CA ARG A 74 -12.84 -5.17 13.91
C ARG A 74 -12.46 -5.19 15.39
N SER A 75 -11.18 -5.22 15.67
CA SER A 75 -10.64 -5.19 17.02
C SER A 75 -9.24 -4.56 17.04
N GLY A 76 -8.75 -4.25 18.22
CA GLY A 76 -7.37 -3.82 18.49
C GLY A 76 -6.78 -4.52 19.71
N ASP A 77 -7.52 -5.43 20.36
CA ASP A 77 -7.07 -6.10 21.58
C ASP A 77 -6.37 -7.45 21.33
N ARG A 78 -5.38 -7.75 22.16
CA ARG A 78 -4.55 -8.97 22.05
C ARG A 78 -5.31 -10.26 22.29
N ARG A 79 -6.34 -10.26 23.13
CA ARG A 79 -7.13 -11.46 23.45
C ARG A 79 -7.93 -11.90 22.23
N THR A 80 -8.58 -10.94 21.59
CA THR A 80 -9.32 -11.18 20.33
C THR A 80 -8.38 -11.64 19.23
N LEU A 81 -7.18 -11.02 19.09
CA LEU A 81 -6.17 -11.46 18.12
C LEU A 81 -5.79 -12.93 18.32
N ARG A 82 -5.45 -13.33 19.56
CA ARG A 82 -5.06 -14.72 19.87
C ARG A 82 -6.20 -15.68 19.53
N ARG A 83 -7.43 -15.34 19.88
CA ARG A 83 -8.60 -16.16 19.58
C ARG A 83 -8.83 -16.31 18.09
N ALA A 84 -8.80 -15.20 17.33
CA ALA A 84 -8.98 -15.21 15.89
C ALA A 84 -7.94 -16.09 15.19
N LEU A 85 -6.66 -15.93 15.52
CA LEU A 85 -5.57 -16.74 14.95
C LEU A 85 -5.71 -18.23 15.34
N ALA A 86 -6.03 -18.54 16.61
CA ALA A 86 -6.21 -19.92 17.07
C ALA A 86 -7.40 -20.59 16.36
N GLN A 87 -8.42 -19.86 15.99
CA GLN A 87 -9.59 -20.34 15.24
C GLN A 87 -9.34 -20.42 13.72
N GLY A 88 -8.15 -20.07 13.24
CA GLY A 88 -7.81 -20.09 11.83
C GLY A 88 -8.49 -18.99 11.01
N ALA A 89 -8.95 -17.91 11.65
CA ALA A 89 -9.44 -16.73 10.96
C ALA A 89 -8.32 -16.05 10.15
N THR A 90 -8.67 -15.38 9.09
CA THR A 90 -7.78 -14.46 8.41
C THR A 90 -7.78 -13.13 9.18
N VAL A 91 -6.66 -12.80 9.79
CA VAL A 91 -6.45 -11.49 10.40
C VAL A 91 -5.80 -10.57 9.38
N TYR A 92 -6.31 -9.36 9.20
CA TYR A 92 -5.65 -8.38 8.36
C TYR A 92 -5.51 -7.01 9.03
N LEU A 93 -4.35 -6.42 8.83
CA LEU A 93 -3.98 -5.09 9.30
C LEU A 93 -4.16 -4.11 8.15
N PRO A 94 -5.03 -3.11 8.28
CA PRO A 94 -5.15 -2.07 7.28
C PRO A 94 -3.98 -1.07 7.36
N GLN A 95 -3.70 -0.41 6.25
CA GLN A 95 -2.79 0.74 6.12
C GLN A 95 -1.36 0.51 6.65
N VAL A 96 -0.85 -0.72 6.47
CA VAL A 96 0.47 -1.12 6.99
C VAL A 96 1.63 -0.33 6.39
N HIS A 97 1.45 0.29 5.22
CA HIS A 97 2.44 1.19 4.62
C HIS A 97 2.72 2.41 5.49
N GLN A 98 1.78 2.80 6.35
CA GLN A 98 1.93 3.96 7.25
C GLN A 98 2.82 3.66 8.46
N VAL A 99 2.99 2.39 8.82
CA VAL A 99 3.80 1.95 9.96
C VAL A 99 5.07 1.21 9.56
N LEU A 100 5.18 0.74 8.32
CA LEU A 100 6.34 0.03 7.80
C LEU A 100 6.97 0.79 6.61
N PRO A 101 8.08 1.52 6.81
CA PRO A 101 8.70 2.37 5.78
C PRO A 101 9.01 1.61 4.49
N ARG A 102 9.45 0.36 4.59
CA ARG A 102 9.75 -0.48 3.42
C ARG A 102 8.52 -0.77 2.58
N LEU A 103 7.33 -0.94 3.20
CA LEU A 103 6.07 -1.12 2.46
C LEU A 103 5.62 0.19 1.82
N MET A 104 5.86 1.33 2.49
CA MET A 104 5.64 2.64 1.89
C MET A 104 6.49 2.81 0.63
N ARG A 105 7.77 2.43 0.66
CA ARG A 105 8.64 2.48 -0.53
C ARG A 105 8.08 1.65 -1.69
N LEU A 106 7.61 0.44 -1.43
CA LEU A 106 6.99 -0.40 -2.45
C LEU A 106 5.72 0.24 -3.01
N MET A 107 4.86 0.76 -2.14
CA MET A 107 3.62 1.43 -2.53
C MET A 107 3.89 2.65 -3.41
N VAL A 108 4.83 3.50 -3.01
CA VAL A 108 5.23 4.69 -3.77
C VAL A 108 5.82 4.30 -5.13
N ALA A 109 6.64 3.25 -5.19
CA ALA A 109 7.21 2.76 -6.43
C ALA A 109 6.14 2.23 -7.40
N LEU A 110 5.15 1.46 -6.92
CA LEU A 110 4.02 0.99 -7.71
C LEU A 110 3.15 2.16 -8.20
N ARG A 111 2.87 3.13 -7.33
CA ARG A 111 2.13 4.35 -7.69
C ARG A 111 2.82 5.10 -8.81
N ALA A 112 4.10 5.40 -8.67
CA ALA A 112 4.87 6.12 -9.68
C ALA A 112 4.99 5.34 -10.99
N ALA A 113 5.16 4.02 -10.91
CA ALA A 113 5.32 3.18 -12.08
C ALA A 113 4.03 3.03 -12.88
N PHE A 114 2.86 2.90 -12.23
CA PHE A 114 1.65 2.43 -12.92
C PHE A 114 0.44 3.35 -12.81
N LEU A 115 0.24 3.99 -11.66
CA LEU A 115 -1.09 4.49 -11.30
C LEU A 115 -1.17 6.01 -11.28
N GLY A 116 -0.08 6.67 -10.93
CA GLY A 116 -0.06 8.12 -10.77
C GLY A 116 -0.73 8.59 -9.45
N PRO A 117 -0.70 9.90 -9.16
CA PRO A 117 -0.89 10.43 -7.81
C PRO A 117 -2.35 10.64 -7.38
N PHE A 118 -3.33 10.49 -8.26
CA PHE A 118 -4.72 10.93 -7.98
C PHE A 118 -5.68 9.78 -7.77
N ARG A 119 -5.26 8.73 -7.07
CA ARG A 119 -6.11 7.58 -6.78
C ARG A 119 -6.13 7.33 -5.29
N GLU A 120 -7.28 6.99 -4.76
CA GLU A 120 -7.39 6.46 -3.40
C GLU A 120 -6.57 5.19 -3.30
N GLU A 121 -5.76 5.07 -2.25
CA GLU A 121 -4.84 3.98 -2.03
C GLU A 121 -5.00 3.36 -0.64
N ALA A 122 -4.81 2.05 -0.56
CA ALA A 122 -4.83 1.31 0.69
C ALA A 122 -3.82 0.16 0.67
N SER A 123 -3.43 -0.31 1.84
CA SER A 123 -2.62 -1.53 1.98
C SER A 123 -3.13 -2.39 3.12
N PHE A 124 -2.98 -3.70 2.95
CA PHE A 124 -3.44 -4.69 3.92
C PHE A 124 -2.40 -5.79 4.07
N LEU A 125 -2.12 -6.18 5.31
CA LEU A 125 -1.28 -7.32 5.61
C LEU A 125 -2.15 -8.44 6.18
N PHE A 126 -2.21 -9.56 5.48
CA PHE A 126 -3.04 -10.72 5.82
C PHE A 126 -2.23 -11.80 6.50
N LEU A 127 -2.65 -12.18 7.71
CA LEU A 127 -2.06 -13.25 8.51
C LEU A 127 -3.06 -14.39 8.68
N VAL A 128 -2.57 -15.62 8.52
CA VAL A 128 -3.30 -16.84 8.85
C VAL A 128 -2.34 -17.76 9.61
N GLU A 129 -2.77 -18.30 10.74
CA GLU A 129 -2.07 -19.38 11.46
C GLU A 129 -2.79 -20.70 11.27
N GLY A 130 -2.03 -21.79 11.03
CA GLY A 130 -2.58 -23.11 10.84
C GLY A 130 -3.39 -23.27 9.55
N ARG A 131 -4.35 -24.18 9.54
CA ARG A 131 -5.31 -24.31 8.44
C ARG A 131 -6.28 -23.15 8.50
N GLY A 132 -6.22 -22.25 7.51
CA GLY A 132 -7.14 -21.15 7.40
C GLY A 132 -8.59 -21.66 7.19
N ARG A 133 -9.54 -21.02 7.87
CA ARG A 133 -10.97 -21.15 7.56
C ARG A 133 -11.26 -20.43 6.24
N VAL A 134 -12.44 -20.67 5.69
CA VAL A 134 -12.93 -19.85 4.59
C VAL A 134 -12.94 -18.38 5.06
N GLY A 135 -12.18 -17.55 4.38
CA GLY A 135 -12.14 -16.11 4.67
C GLY A 135 -13.33 -15.39 4.03
N MET A 136 -13.03 -14.58 3.03
CA MET A 136 -14.05 -13.80 2.30
C MET A 136 -14.87 -14.61 1.29
N GLY A 137 -14.46 -15.85 0.95
CA GLY A 137 -15.07 -16.64 -0.11
C GLY A 137 -14.81 -16.04 -1.50
N LEU A 138 -15.63 -16.40 -2.48
CA LEU A 138 -15.58 -15.80 -3.81
C LEU A 138 -16.16 -14.39 -3.77
N HIS A 139 -15.36 -13.40 -4.16
CA HIS A 139 -15.75 -11.98 -4.18
C HIS A 139 -14.93 -11.20 -5.20
N HIS A 140 -15.27 -9.94 -5.40
CA HIS A 140 -14.43 -8.98 -6.11
C HIS A 140 -14.32 -7.66 -5.32
N ASP A 141 -13.19 -6.94 -5.48
CA ASP A 141 -12.92 -5.70 -4.75
C ASP A 141 -13.59 -4.45 -5.36
N GLY A 142 -14.35 -4.63 -6.42
CA GLY A 142 -14.98 -3.53 -7.14
C GLY A 142 -14.02 -2.82 -8.09
N ASP A 143 -14.08 -1.49 -8.13
CA ASP A 143 -13.26 -0.63 -9.00
C ASP A 143 -11.85 -0.44 -8.41
N VAL A 144 -11.12 -1.52 -8.23
CA VAL A 144 -9.82 -1.54 -7.56
C VAL A 144 -8.79 -2.32 -8.37
N ASP A 145 -7.64 -1.69 -8.62
CA ASP A 145 -6.41 -2.36 -9.04
C ASP A 145 -5.70 -2.89 -7.78
N ALA A 146 -5.42 -4.19 -7.71
CA ALA A 146 -4.75 -4.80 -6.55
C ALA A 146 -3.44 -5.48 -6.94
N PHE A 147 -2.42 -5.25 -6.12
CA PHE A 147 -1.11 -5.92 -6.20
C PHE A 147 -0.89 -6.71 -4.93
N TRP A 148 -0.83 -8.02 -5.04
CA TRP A 148 -0.58 -8.92 -3.91
C TRP A 148 0.83 -9.45 -3.95
N VAL A 149 1.49 -9.47 -2.82
CA VAL A 149 2.79 -10.14 -2.65
C VAL A 149 2.62 -11.24 -1.61
N GLN A 150 2.87 -12.49 -2.01
CA GLN A 150 2.95 -13.59 -1.07
C GLN A 150 4.27 -13.48 -0.32
N LEU A 151 4.22 -13.35 1.00
CA LEU A 151 5.41 -13.13 1.84
C LEU A 151 5.89 -14.40 2.52
N ALA A 152 4.97 -15.23 3.01
CA ALA A 152 5.29 -16.52 3.63
C ALA A 152 4.14 -17.51 3.45
N GLY A 153 4.47 -18.81 3.45
CA GLY A 153 3.49 -19.87 3.23
C GLY A 153 2.99 -19.94 1.79
N ARG A 154 1.92 -20.71 1.58
CA ARG A 154 1.32 -20.94 0.25
C ARG A 154 -0.17 -20.66 0.27
N ARG A 155 -0.66 -20.02 -0.78
CA ARG A 155 -2.08 -19.80 -1.04
C ARG A 155 -2.45 -20.32 -2.42
N THR A 156 -3.60 -20.96 -2.54
CA THR A 156 -4.21 -21.21 -3.84
C THR A 156 -5.23 -20.11 -4.11
N VAL A 157 -5.12 -19.48 -5.27
CA VAL A 157 -6.04 -18.45 -5.73
C VAL A 157 -6.83 -18.99 -6.91
N THR A 158 -8.14 -18.87 -6.84
CA THR A 158 -9.05 -19.12 -7.98
C THR A 158 -9.58 -17.77 -8.47
N ILE A 159 -9.52 -17.54 -9.75
CA ILE A 159 -9.93 -16.30 -10.42
C ILE A 159 -10.98 -16.62 -11.45
N GLY A 160 -12.03 -15.82 -11.46
CA GLY A 160 -13.10 -15.87 -12.45
C GLY A 160 -12.99 -14.79 -13.52
N PRO A 161 -13.85 -14.88 -14.55
CA PRO A 161 -13.98 -13.86 -15.55
C PRO A 161 -14.45 -12.55 -14.92
N ARG A 162 -13.95 -11.43 -15.43
CA ARG A 162 -14.32 -10.10 -14.95
C ARG A 162 -15.82 -9.88 -15.00
N VAL A 163 -16.37 -9.34 -13.92
CA VAL A 163 -17.81 -9.02 -13.84
C VAL A 163 -18.10 -7.57 -14.22
N GLN A 164 -19.35 -7.29 -14.51
CA GLN A 164 -19.79 -5.92 -14.81
C GLN A 164 -19.82 -5.05 -13.56
N PRO A 165 -19.55 -3.74 -13.69
CA PRO A 165 -19.81 -2.79 -12.61
C PRO A 165 -21.27 -2.89 -12.12
N GLY A 166 -21.46 -2.76 -10.78
CA GLY A 166 -22.78 -2.84 -10.17
C GLY A 166 -23.18 -4.24 -9.69
N ARG A 167 -22.46 -5.30 -10.07
CA ARG A 167 -22.66 -6.62 -9.47
C ARG A 167 -22.30 -6.60 -7.97
N SER A 168 -23.02 -7.39 -7.17
CA SER A 168 -22.67 -7.61 -5.75
C SER A 168 -21.22 -8.03 -5.62
N ARG A 169 -20.54 -7.51 -4.60
CA ARG A 169 -19.15 -7.91 -4.30
C ARG A 169 -19.05 -9.36 -3.87
N ASP A 170 -19.98 -9.81 -3.06
CA ASP A 170 -20.06 -11.21 -2.63
C ASP A 170 -20.72 -12.02 -3.74
N ILE A 171 -20.04 -13.10 -4.15
CA ILE A 171 -20.47 -14.02 -5.19
C ILE A 171 -20.63 -15.40 -4.56
N ASP A 172 -21.62 -16.16 -4.99
CA ASP A 172 -21.82 -17.52 -4.52
C ASP A 172 -20.60 -18.40 -4.92
N ASP A 173 -20.00 -19.09 -3.96
CA ASP A 173 -18.86 -19.98 -4.20
C ASP A 173 -19.20 -21.10 -5.21
N ARG A 174 -20.48 -21.43 -5.37
CA ARG A 174 -20.98 -22.39 -6.38
C ARG A 174 -20.79 -21.90 -7.82
N GLU A 175 -20.58 -20.61 -8.02
CA GLU A 175 -20.30 -20.05 -9.35
C GLU A 175 -18.89 -20.37 -9.85
N VAL A 176 -18.00 -20.87 -8.99
CA VAL A 176 -16.65 -21.31 -9.40
C VAL A 176 -16.75 -22.42 -10.44
N ARG A 177 -16.18 -22.18 -11.60
CA ARG A 177 -16.16 -23.14 -12.74
C ARG A 177 -14.72 -23.49 -13.10
N ARG A 178 -14.05 -24.27 -12.23
CA ARG A 178 -12.66 -24.71 -12.45
C ARG A 178 -12.55 -25.44 -13.79
N GLY A 179 -11.44 -25.16 -14.50
CA GLY A 179 -11.20 -25.76 -15.83
C GLY A 179 -12.01 -25.17 -16.98
N ARG A 180 -12.98 -24.28 -16.76
CA ARG A 180 -13.70 -23.59 -17.84
C ARG A 180 -13.01 -22.33 -18.29
N ARG A 181 -13.24 -21.95 -19.55
CA ARG A 181 -12.69 -20.73 -20.14
C ARG A 181 -12.98 -19.51 -19.26
N GLY A 182 -11.92 -18.73 -18.98
CA GLY A 182 -11.98 -17.53 -18.12
C GLY A 182 -11.77 -17.80 -16.63
N TRP A 183 -11.74 -19.06 -16.19
CA TRP A 183 -11.40 -19.46 -14.83
C TRP A 183 -9.95 -19.96 -14.79
N TRP A 184 -9.22 -19.47 -13.79
CA TRP A 184 -7.85 -19.88 -13.52
C TRP A 184 -7.69 -20.21 -12.04
N THR A 185 -6.91 -21.25 -11.75
CA THR A 185 -6.54 -21.59 -10.37
C THR A 185 -5.04 -21.85 -10.33
N GLY A 186 -4.37 -21.31 -9.35
CA GLY A 186 -2.94 -21.51 -9.19
C GLY A 186 -2.41 -21.05 -7.83
N ASP A 187 -1.21 -21.50 -7.53
CA ASP A 187 -0.58 -21.23 -6.25
C ASP A 187 0.25 -19.95 -6.28
N LEU A 188 0.17 -19.21 -5.19
CA LEU A 188 1.07 -18.12 -4.84
C LEU A 188 2.06 -18.62 -3.78
N VAL A 189 3.33 -18.57 -4.13
CA VAL A 189 4.47 -18.92 -3.26
C VAL A 189 5.23 -17.64 -2.87
N PRO A 190 6.07 -17.67 -1.82
CA PRO A 190 6.81 -16.50 -1.36
C PRO A 190 7.59 -15.81 -2.47
N GLY A 191 7.46 -14.48 -2.52
CA GLY A 191 8.02 -13.62 -3.56
C GLY A 191 7.12 -13.39 -4.77
N THR A 192 6.07 -14.18 -4.96
CA THR A 192 5.14 -13.97 -6.08
C THR A 192 4.42 -12.64 -5.94
N LEU A 193 4.52 -11.78 -6.95
CA LEU A 193 3.65 -10.63 -7.14
C LEU A 193 2.48 -11.04 -8.04
N PHE A 194 1.28 -10.81 -7.56
CA PHE A 194 0.06 -11.12 -8.28
C PHE A 194 -0.78 -9.86 -8.47
N TYR A 195 -1.09 -9.53 -9.71
CA TYR A 195 -1.91 -8.37 -10.06
C TYR A 195 -3.32 -8.79 -10.42
N LEU A 196 -4.29 -8.09 -9.85
CA LEU A 196 -5.73 -8.22 -10.13
C LEU A 196 -6.28 -6.89 -10.65
N PRO A 197 -6.83 -6.87 -11.86
CA PRO A 197 -7.56 -5.72 -12.37
C PRO A 197 -8.94 -5.57 -11.71
N PRO A 198 -9.58 -4.39 -11.82
CA PRO A 198 -10.89 -4.13 -11.28
C PRO A 198 -11.95 -5.17 -11.66
N TYR A 199 -12.89 -5.42 -10.74
CA TYR A 199 -14.04 -6.31 -10.94
C TYR A 199 -13.67 -7.76 -11.28
N THR A 200 -12.51 -8.22 -10.81
CA THR A 200 -12.06 -9.61 -11.04
C THR A 200 -12.45 -10.47 -9.85
N PRO A 201 -13.41 -11.43 -10.02
CA PRO A 201 -13.78 -12.37 -8.98
C PRO A 201 -12.59 -13.24 -8.57
N HIS A 202 -12.43 -13.42 -7.28
CA HIS A 202 -11.37 -14.26 -6.75
C HIS A 202 -11.76 -14.90 -5.42
N ALA A 203 -11.20 -16.08 -5.18
CA ALA A 203 -11.24 -16.77 -3.90
C ALA A 203 -9.85 -17.25 -3.52
N VAL A 204 -9.52 -17.19 -2.24
CA VAL A 204 -8.19 -17.54 -1.72
C VAL A 204 -8.32 -18.63 -0.66
N VAL A 205 -7.50 -19.68 -0.79
CA VAL A 205 -7.36 -20.75 0.19
C VAL A 205 -5.94 -20.79 0.71
N CYS A 206 -5.78 -20.69 2.02
CA CYS A 206 -4.48 -20.80 2.68
C CYS A 206 -4.15 -22.25 3.04
N HIS A 207 -2.94 -22.69 2.72
CA HIS A 207 -2.47 -24.05 3.02
C HIS A 207 -1.52 -24.02 4.23
N GLY A 208 -2.08 -23.75 5.40
CA GLY A 208 -1.33 -23.58 6.64
C GLY A 208 -0.97 -22.12 6.90
N ARG A 209 0.08 -21.90 7.70
CA ARG A 209 0.58 -20.58 8.07
C ARG A 209 0.89 -19.73 6.83
N SER A 210 0.31 -18.55 6.73
CA SER A 210 0.44 -17.71 5.55
C SER A 210 0.50 -16.23 5.88
N LEU A 211 1.34 -15.49 5.15
CA LEU A 211 1.44 -14.05 5.21
C LEU A 211 1.42 -13.49 3.79
N ALA A 212 0.59 -12.50 3.54
CA ALA A 212 0.55 -11.78 2.27
C ALA A 212 0.25 -10.31 2.46
N LEU A 213 0.82 -9.50 1.56
CA LEU A 213 0.57 -8.08 1.43
C LEU A 213 -0.40 -7.86 0.26
N SER A 214 -1.38 -7.00 0.43
CA SER A 214 -2.19 -6.43 -0.65
C SER A 214 -2.00 -4.92 -0.65
N ILE A 215 -1.72 -4.36 -1.81
CA ILE A 215 -1.69 -2.91 -2.04
C ILE A 215 -2.69 -2.61 -3.14
N THR A 216 -3.58 -1.68 -2.88
CA THR A 216 -4.73 -1.41 -3.74
C THR A 216 -4.87 0.06 -4.09
N TRP A 217 -5.41 0.32 -5.26
CA TRP A 217 -5.79 1.66 -5.72
C TRP A 217 -7.13 1.64 -6.40
N ARG A 218 -7.94 2.68 -6.18
CA ARG A 218 -9.11 2.93 -7.03
C ARG A 218 -8.67 3.09 -8.48
N SER A 219 -9.34 2.42 -9.42
CA SER A 219 -9.02 2.50 -10.85
C SER A 219 -9.22 3.88 -11.43
N ARG A 220 -10.22 4.60 -10.93
CA ARG A 220 -10.53 5.94 -11.39
C ARG A 220 -9.71 6.97 -10.65
N ARG A 221 -9.11 7.87 -11.40
CA ARG A 221 -8.49 9.06 -10.83
C ARG A 221 -9.56 9.93 -10.21
N GLN A 222 -9.32 10.38 -8.99
CA GLN A 222 -10.16 11.40 -8.36
C GLN A 222 -9.98 12.73 -9.09
N ARG A 223 -11.07 13.36 -9.46
CA ARG A 223 -11.03 14.72 -10.00
C ARG A 223 -11.28 15.67 -8.83
N PRO A 224 -10.37 16.61 -8.57
CA PRO A 224 -10.54 17.55 -7.48
C PRO A 224 -11.64 18.55 -7.82
N ALA A 225 -12.86 18.29 -7.37
CA ALA A 225 -13.91 19.31 -7.36
C ALA A 225 -13.65 20.34 -6.24
N ARG A 226 -13.13 19.85 -5.10
CA ARG A 226 -12.71 20.64 -3.96
C ARG A 226 -11.46 20.03 -3.34
N PRO A 227 -10.53 20.85 -2.83
CA PRO A 227 -9.28 20.35 -2.21
C PRO A 227 -9.51 19.39 -1.07
N GLU A 228 -10.48 19.70 -0.21
CA GLU A 228 -10.80 18.91 0.99
C GLU A 228 -11.36 17.53 0.61
N ALA A 229 -12.27 17.51 -0.37
CA ALA A 229 -12.83 16.26 -0.88
C ALA A 229 -11.76 15.39 -1.56
N LEU A 230 -10.81 16.02 -2.27
CA LEU A 230 -9.69 15.32 -2.86
C LEU A 230 -8.79 14.72 -1.80
N ALA A 231 -8.41 15.48 -0.78
CA ALA A 231 -7.56 15.02 0.30
C ALA A 231 -8.18 13.81 1.00
N ALA A 232 -9.48 13.84 1.28
CA ALA A 232 -10.21 12.73 1.90
C ALA A 232 -10.29 11.49 1.01
N ALA A 233 -10.28 11.65 -0.33
CA ALA A 233 -10.42 10.55 -1.28
C ALA A 233 -9.08 9.88 -1.68
N LEU A 234 -7.94 10.46 -1.32
CA LEU A 234 -6.65 9.95 -1.78
C LEU A 234 -6.11 8.79 -0.94
N THR A 235 -6.50 8.70 0.31
CA THR A 235 -6.02 7.65 1.21
C THR A 235 -6.99 7.45 2.36
N ASP A 236 -7.15 6.22 2.78
CA ASP A 236 -7.79 5.87 4.03
C ASP A 236 -6.73 5.88 5.16
N TRP A 237 -6.90 6.79 6.12
CA TRP A 237 -5.94 7.04 7.19
C TRP A 237 -6.36 6.41 8.53
N ASP A 238 -6.73 5.16 8.52
CA ASP A 238 -7.14 4.43 9.72
C ASP A 238 -6.05 4.39 10.81
N VAL A 239 -4.79 4.39 10.43
CA VAL A 239 -3.68 4.20 11.36
C VAL A 239 -2.91 5.49 11.63
N ALA A 240 -2.60 6.26 10.59
CA ALA A 240 -1.69 7.41 10.71
C ALA A 240 -2.38 8.73 11.02
N SER A 241 -3.47 8.77 11.74
CA SER A 241 -4.24 9.99 12.04
C SER A 241 -3.46 11.13 12.73
N GLY A 242 -2.19 11.28 12.41
CA GLY A 242 -1.37 12.45 12.70
C GLY A 242 -0.84 12.57 14.12
N ARG A 243 -0.99 11.57 14.96
CA ARG A 243 -0.69 11.70 16.40
C ARG A 243 0.78 11.51 16.78
N ALA A 244 1.57 10.81 15.97
CA ALA A 244 3.00 10.69 16.19
C ALA A 244 3.74 10.86 14.89
N ARG A 245 4.00 12.10 14.53
CA ARG A 245 4.89 12.40 13.40
C ARG A 245 6.32 12.34 13.89
N PRO A 246 7.20 11.60 13.23
CA PRO A 246 8.61 11.65 13.54
C PRO A 246 9.11 13.09 13.38
N ARG A 247 9.97 13.53 14.29
CA ARG A 247 10.64 14.83 14.14
C ARG A 247 11.50 14.80 12.88
N PRO A 248 11.46 15.86 12.06
CA PRO A 248 12.36 15.98 10.92
C PRO A 248 13.80 15.76 11.35
N ARG A 249 14.51 14.86 10.68
CA ARG A 249 15.95 14.64 10.88
C ARG A 249 16.73 15.28 9.75
N PRO A 250 17.98 15.69 9.99
CA PRO A 250 18.85 16.12 8.91
C PRO A 250 18.89 15.04 7.82
N HIS A 251 18.54 15.44 6.62
CA HIS A 251 18.50 14.55 5.48
C HIS A 251 19.91 14.11 5.06
N ARG A 252 20.21 12.84 5.10
CA ARG A 252 21.50 12.27 4.67
C ARG A 252 21.40 11.37 3.43
N GLY A 253 20.21 11.04 2.98
CA GLY A 253 19.97 10.08 1.91
C GLY A 253 18.86 10.49 0.95
N ARG A 254 18.05 9.54 0.54
CA ARG A 254 16.88 9.76 -0.27
C ARG A 254 15.67 10.09 0.60
N LEU A 255 14.84 10.98 0.08
CA LEU A 255 13.53 11.30 0.64
C LEU A 255 12.45 10.61 -0.17
N TRP A 256 11.54 9.96 0.51
CA TRP A 256 10.43 9.25 -0.10
C TRP A 256 9.13 10.02 0.07
N THR A 257 8.32 10.08 -0.99
CA THR A 257 6.96 10.61 -0.91
C THR A 257 6.11 9.65 -0.11
N GLN A 258 5.70 10.03 1.08
CA GLN A 258 4.94 9.18 1.99
C GLN A 258 3.43 9.39 1.84
N ILE A 259 3.01 10.62 1.62
CA ILE A 259 1.61 10.99 1.51
C ILE A 259 1.33 11.46 0.08
N PRO A 260 0.24 11.00 -0.56
CA PRO A 260 -0.17 11.55 -1.84
C PRO A 260 -0.49 13.05 -1.68
N ALA A 261 -0.02 13.83 -2.65
CA ALA A 261 -0.21 15.28 -2.62
C ALA A 261 -0.55 15.81 -4.00
N VAL A 262 -1.39 16.83 -4.04
CA VAL A 262 -1.87 17.46 -5.28
C VAL A 262 -1.60 18.95 -5.23
N SER A 263 -0.87 19.46 -6.20
CA SER A 263 -0.60 20.90 -6.30
C SER A 263 -1.69 21.63 -7.06
N GLY A 264 -2.15 22.76 -6.50
CA GLY A 264 -3.08 23.67 -7.16
C GLY A 264 -2.40 24.81 -7.95
N PRO A 265 -3.20 25.74 -8.46
CA PRO A 265 -2.68 26.92 -9.15
C PRO A 265 -1.89 27.82 -8.18
N VAL A 266 -0.99 28.63 -8.74
CA VAL A 266 -0.26 29.63 -7.96
C VAL A 266 -1.21 30.80 -7.67
N ASP A 267 -1.33 31.14 -6.39
CA ASP A 267 -1.88 32.43 -5.98
C ASP A 267 -0.81 33.51 -6.22
N ARG A 268 -1.03 34.34 -7.23
CA ARG A 268 -0.07 35.39 -7.63
C ARG A 268 0.11 36.47 -6.58
N SER A 269 -0.93 36.77 -5.80
CA SER A 269 -0.90 37.78 -4.75
C SER A 269 -0.03 37.35 -3.57
N ARG A 270 -0.11 36.07 -3.21
CA ARG A 270 0.64 35.47 -2.11
C ARG A 270 1.99 34.89 -2.55
N ARG A 271 2.24 34.79 -3.84
CA ARG A 271 3.40 34.07 -4.42
C ARG A 271 3.56 32.65 -3.88
N ARG A 272 2.43 32.00 -3.59
CA ARG A 272 2.31 30.63 -3.03
C ARG A 272 1.31 29.82 -3.82
N PHE A 273 1.40 28.49 -3.70
CA PHE A 273 0.39 27.58 -4.23
C PHE A 273 -0.01 26.55 -3.17
N PRO A 274 -1.27 26.07 -3.18
CA PRO A 274 -1.71 25.02 -2.27
C PRO A 274 -1.18 23.68 -2.72
N LEU A 275 -0.70 22.90 -1.76
CA LEU A 275 -0.47 21.48 -1.88
C LEU A 275 -1.49 20.76 -0.99
N TRP A 276 -2.42 20.09 -1.60
CA TRP A 276 -3.47 19.37 -0.90
C TRP A 276 -3.03 17.97 -0.56
N THR A 277 -3.26 17.57 0.68
CA THR A 277 -2.92 16.26 1.22
C THR A 277 -4.08 15.72 2.05
N PRO A 278 -4.13 14.42 2.36
CA PRO A 278 -5.11 13.88 3.30
C PRO A 278 -5.10 14.54 4.68
N ASN A 279 -3.99 15.18 5.04
CA ASN A 279 -3.84 15.88 6.33
C ASN A 279 -4.17 17.38 6.27
N GLY A 280 -4.66 17.86 5.14
CA GLY A 280 -5.04 19.27 4.93
C GLY A 280 -4.23 19.95 3.83
N VAL A 281 -4.30 21.28 3.82
CA VAL A 281 -3.67 22.14 2.81
C VAL A 281 -2.38 22.71 3.33
N LEU A 282 -1.31 22.54 2.55
CA LEU A 282 -0.01 23.16 2.80
C LEU A 282 0.27 24.22 1.73
N TRP A 283 0.58 25.44 2.15
CA TRP A 283 0.92 26.52 1.25
C TRP A 283 2.42 26.60 1.02
N LEU A 284 2.87 26.28 -0.20
CA LEU A 284 4.27 26.29 -0.59
C LEU A 284 4.62 27.52 -1.40
N PRO A 285 5.87 28.04 -1.31
CA PRO A 285 6.35 29.10 -2.16
C PRO A 285 6.25 28.76 -3.65
N ALA A 286 5.89 29.72 -4.49
CA ALA A 286 5.75 29.51 -5.94
C ALA A 286 7.01 28.91 -6.58
N ALA A 287 8.19 29.28 -6.08
CA ALA A 287 9.48 28.73 -6.51
C ALA A 287 9.62 27.21 -6.29
N ALA A 288 8.86 26.61 -5.37
CA ALA A 288 8.87 25.18 -5.11
C ALA A 288 7.97 24.36 -6.05
N ARG A 289 7.38 24.96 -7.07
CA ARG A 289 6.53 24.25 -8.02
C ARG A 289 7.20 23.10 -8.77
N PRO A 290 8.48 23.17 -9.17
CA PRO A 290 9.20 22.03 -9.72
C PRO A 290 9.28 20.86 -8.74
N LEU A 291 9.53 21.14 -7.46
CA LEU A 291 9.55 20.13 -6.40
C LEU A 291 8.18 19.44 -6.25
N ALA A 292 7.09 20.21 -6.25
CA ALA A 292 5.73 19.65 -6.17
C ALA A 292 5.39 18.74 -7.38
N ARG A 293 5.88 19.07 -8.58
CA ARG A 293 5.75 18.21 -9.76
C ARG A 293 6.56 16.92 -9.62
N ALA A 294 7.77 17.02 -9.08
CA ALA A 294 8.60 15.85 -8.82
C ALA A 294 7.95 14.90 -7.81
N LEU A 295 7.34 15.42 -6.74
CA LEU A 295 6.57 14.62 -5.78
C LEU A 295 5.44 13.80 -6.42
N ALA A 296 4.83 14.32 -7.48
CA ALA A 296 3.73 13.64 -8.17
C ALA A 296 4.20 12.50 -9.09
N THR A 297 5.46 12.52 -9.52
CA THR A 297 5.98 11.63 -10.56
C THR A 297 7.14 10.75 -10.13
N MET A 298 7.88 11.17 -9.10
CA MET A 298 9.07 10.46 -8.62
C MET A 298 8.79 9.78 -7.27
N PRO A 299 9.17 8.51 -7.11
CA PRO A 299 8.98 7.81 -5.84
C PRO A 299 9.90 8.33 -4.73
N SER A 300 11.03 8.89 -5.10
CA SER A 300 11.99 9.46 -4.16
C SER A 300 12.74 10.64 -4.76
N LEU A 301 13.21 11.52 -3.91
CA LEU A 301 14.01 12.69 -4.25
C LEU A 301 15.42 12.56 -3.65
N THR A 302 16.42 13.03 -4.36
CA THR A 302 17.79 13.15 -3.85
C THR A 302 18.03 14.51 -3.20
N ARG A 303 19.13 14.64 -2.50
CA ARG A 303 19.57 15.95 -1.97
C ARG A 303 19.71 17.02 -3.06
N ALA A 304 20.11 16.61 -4.27
CA ALA A 304 20.26 17.54 -5.41
C ALA A 304 18.88 18.10 -5.83
N ASP A 305 17.83 17.27 -5.82
CA ASP A 305 16.48 17.66 -6.22
C ASP A 305 15.86 18.69 -5.28
N VAL A 306 16.28 18.73 -4.02
CA VAL A 306 15.65 19.56 -2.97
C VAL A 306 16.52 20.72 -2.50
N ARG A 307 17.80 20.80 -2.91
CA ARG A 307 18.81 21.76 -2.37
C ARG A 307 18.42 23.24 -2.46
N HIS A 308 17.61 23.61 -3.46
CA HIS A 308 17.17 24.99 -3.70
C HIS A 308 15.80 25.32 -3.10
N HIS A 309 15.20 24.38 -2.35
CA HIS A 309 13.83 24.48 -1.86
C HIS A 309 13.76 24.35 -0.34
N GLY A 310 14.71 24.94 0.40
CA GLY A 310 14.84 24.72 1.86
C GLY A 310 13.58 24.98 2.67
N GLU A 311 12.87 26.09 2.44
CA GLU A 311 11.59 26.39 3.11
C GLU A 311 10.54 25.31 2.79
N ALA A 312 10.34 24.99 1.50
CA ALA A 312 9.37 23.99 1.08
C ALA A 312 9.75 22.60 1.60
N LEU A 313 11.03 22.25 1.58
CA LEU A 313 11.51 20.98 2.13
C LEU A 313 11.20 20.85 3.62
N GLY A 314 11.47 21.88 4.40
CA GLY A 314 11.16 21.91 5.83
C GLY A 314 9.66 21.68 6.10
N LEU A 315 8.79 22.34 5.33
CA LEU A 315 7.34 22.17 5.42
C LEU A 315 6.92 20.75 5.03
N LEU A 316 7.43 20.19 3.93
CA LEU A 316 7.10 18.86 3.46
C LEU A 316 7.52 17.77 4.45
N LEU A 317 8.68 17.92 5.10
CA LEU A 317 9.14 17.02 6.15
C LEU A 317 8.29 17.16 7.43
N ALA A 318 8.02 18.41 7.86
CA ALA A 318 7.22 18.67 9.05
C ALA A 318 5.78 18.12 8.94
N HIS A 319 5.24 18.09 7.74
CA HIS A 319 3.90 17.56 7.45
C HIS A 319 3.91 16.09 7.04
N GLY A 320 5.05 15.40 7.05
CA GLY A 320 5.17 13.98 6.71
C GLY A 320 4.87 13.64 5.26
N ILE A 321 4.90 14.63 4.35
CA ILE A 321 4.71 14.41 2.91
C ILE A 321 5.97 13.78 2.31
N LEU A 322 7.13 14.24 2.76
CA LEU A 322 8.41 13.60 2.55
C LEU A 322 8.91 12.99 3.85
N GLY A 323 9.55 11.87 3.77
CA GLY A 323 10.19 11.21 4.90
C GLY A 323 11.48 10.56 4.50
N ASP A 324 12.40 10.45 5.48
CA ASP A 324 13.60 9.65 5.35
C ASP A 324 13.20 8.18 5.14
N GLU A 325 14.03 7.44 4.44
CA GLU A 325 13.73 6.06 4.07
C GLU A 325 13.49 5.11 5.26
N ASP A 326 13.94 5.47 6.44
CA ASP A 326 13.83 4.65 7.64
C ASP A 326 12.76 5.16 8.64
N LEU A 327 12.08 6.26 8.34
CA LEU A 327 11.07 6.83 9.23
C LEU A 327 9.65 6.48 8.77
N PRO A 328 8.85 5.79 9.59
CA PRO A 328 7.45 5.56 9.33
C PRO A 328 6.62 6.84 9.55
N LEU A 329 5.46 6.93 8.90
CA LEU A 329 4.47 7.99 9.15
C LEU A 329 3.87 7.91 10.55
N CYS A 330 3.67 6.70 11.03
CA CYS A 330 3.21 6.39 12.37
C CYS A 330 4.25 5.53 13.07
N ILE A 331 4.62 5.90 14.28
CA ILE A 331 5.53 5.10 15.12
C ILE A 331 4.68 4.10 15.90
N VAL A 332 5.00 2.82 15.72
CA VAL A 332 4.48 1.77 16.58
C VAL A 332 5.52 1.52 17.65
N PRO A 333 5.20 1.77 18.94
CA PRO A 333 6.13 1.48 20.03
C PRO A 333 6.48 -0.01 20.10
N ASP A 334 7.72 -0.32 20.51
CA ASP A 334 8.15 -1.69 20.79
C ASP A 334 7.36 -2.30 21.95
N ASP A 335 6.99 -1.47 22.92
CA ASP A 335 6.10 -1.83 24.02
C ASP A 335 4.64 -1.59 23.62
N PRO A 336 3.83 -2.63 23.47
CA PRO A 336 2.42 -2.49 23.16
C PRO A 336 1.58 -1.79 24.25
N GLY A 337 2.04 -1.79 25.50
CA GLY A 337 1.39 -1.02 26.59
C GLY A 337 1.48 0.48 26.39
N ALA A 338 2.51 0.95 25.69
CA ALA A 338 2.66 2.37 25.35
C ALA A 338 1.60 2.88 24.36
N LEU A 339 0.81 1.99 23.76
CA LEU A 339 -0.31 2.34 22.87
C LEU A 339 -1.64 2.54 23.60
N ASP A 340 -1.72 2.31 24.90
CA ASP A 340 -2.98 2.44 25.66
C ASP A 340 -3.57 3.88 25.61
N GLY A 341 -2.74 4.87 25.30
CA GLY A 341 -3.15 6.26 25.04
C GLY A 341 -3.45 6.59 23.56
N TRP A 342 -3.22 5.66 22.64
CA TRP A 342 -3.44 5.90 21.22
C TRP A 342 -4.91 5.65 20.89
N ARG A 343 -5.64 6.72 20.67
CA ARG A 343 -6.98 6.65 20.09
C ARG A 343 -6.84 6.80 18.59
N PHE A 344 -7.04 5.73 17.88
CA PHE A 344 -7.23 5.76 16.44
C PHE A 344 -8.61 6.37 16.17
N ALA A 345 -8.64 7.47 15.43
CA ALA A 345 -9.88 8.17 15.08
C ALA A 345 -10.67 7.39 14.03
#